data_33c646e5317d75818ca081c1a4a60433
#
_entry.id   33c646e5317d75818ca081c1a4a60433
#
_cell.length_a   1.000
_cell.length_b   1.000
_cell.length_c   1.000
_cell.angle_alpha   90.00
_cell.angle_beta   90.00
_cell.angle_gamma   90.00
#
_symmetry.space_group_name_H-M   'P 1'
#
loop_
_entity.id
_entity.type
_entity.pdbx_description
1 polymer ?
#
loop_
_entity_poly.entity_id
_entity_poly.type
_entity_poly.pdbx_seq_one_letter_code
_entity_poly.pdbx_strand_id
1 'polypeptide(L)' 'MPRFHADCLQVPQRWGRFRIDRRFVNAAHHAGLPVHLWTVDDEAEMEFLLDIGVDGIMTDRPRILKQVLEARGLW' A
#
# COMPACT_ATOMS: atom_id res chain seq x y z
N MET A 1 -11.98 -24.67 -7.39
CA MET A 1 -12.32 -23.42 -7.44
C MET A 1 -11.28 -22.58 -6.97
N PRO A 2 -11.03 -21.71 -7.67
CA PRO A 2 -10.07 -20.89 -7.19
C PRO A 2 -10.73 -20.27 -6.06
N ARG A 3 -10.25 -20.44 -5.04
CA ARG A 3 -10.63 -19.89 -4.01
C ARG A 3 -10.36 -18.57 -4.18
N PHE A 4 -11.20 -17.76 -4.24
CA PHE A 4 -10.95 -16.49 -4.36
C PHE A 4 -11.18 -15.94 -3.08
N HIS A 5 -10.23 -15.86 -2.33
CA HIS A 5 -10.38 -15.17 -1.11
C HIS A 5 -9.23 -14.24 -1.09
N ALA A 6 -9.40 -13.14 -0.49
CA ALA A 6 -8.40 -12.15 -0.48
C ALA A 6 -7.44 -12.41 0.63
N ASP A 7 -6.21 -12.67 0.28
CA ASP A 7 -5.18 -12.71 1.27
C ASP A 7 -4.77 -11.29 1.60
N CYS A 8 -5.10 -10.32 0.76
CA CYS A 8 -4.83 -8.92 1.01
C CYS A 8 -5.74 -8.08 0.13
N LEU A 9 -5.86 -6.81 0.46
CA LEU A 9 -6.59 -5.90 -0.39
C LEU A 9 -5.61 -5.28 -1.35
N GLN A 10 -5.93 -5.33 -2.63
CA GLN A 10 -5.13 -4.69 -3.64
C GLN A 10 -5.99 -3.63 -4.28
N VAL A 11 -5.68 -2.38 -4.04
CA VAL A 11 -6.49 -1.29 -4.56
C VAL A 11 -5.63 -0.29 -5.30
N PRO A 12 -6.19 0.42 -6.27
CA PRO A 12 -5.48 1.51 -6.90
C PRO A 12 -5.30 2.60 -5.86
N GLN A 13 -4.21 3.33 -5.95
CA GLN A 13 -3.92 4.39 -5.03
C GLN A 13 -5.06 5.41 -4.99
N ARG A 14 -5.64 5.70 -6.16
CA ARG A 14 -6.79 6.55 -6.20
C ARG A 14 -7.91 5.78 -6.77
N TRP A 15 -9.03 5.78 -6.09
CA TRP A 15 -10.16 4.99 -6.51
C TRP A 15 -11.35 5.92 -6.58
N GLY A 16 -11.55 6.55 -7.71
CA GLY A 16 -12.58 7.52 -7.89
C GLY A 16 -12.36 8.68 -6.97
N ARG A 17 -13.34 9.03 -6.18
CA ARG A 17 -13.20 10.09 -5.22
C ARG A 17 -12.63 9.60 -3.92
N PHE A 18 -12.48 8.30 -3.79
CA PHE A 18 -12.04 7.72 -2.55
C PHE A 18 -10.54 7.82 -2.45
N ARG A 19 -10.07 8.31 -1.35
CA ARG A 19 -8.63 8.34 -1.10
C ARG A 19 -8.31 7.34 -0.04
N ILE A 20 -7.20 6.66 -0.23
CA ILE A 20 -6.72 5.72 0.77
C ILE A 20 -6.14 6.55 1.90
N ASP A 21 -6.63 6.35 3.10
CA ASP A 21 -6.15 7.08 4.26
C ASP A 21 -5.98 6.11 5.42
N ARG A 22 -5.56 6.66 6.56
CA ARG A 22 -5.30 5.81 7.72
C ARG A 22 -6.54 5.08 8.18
N ARG A 23 -7.70 5.70 8.04
CA ARG A 23 -8.94 5.05 8.48
C ARG A 23 -9.22 3.81 7.65
N PHE A 24 -8.99 3.91 6.34
CA PHE A 24 -9.20 2.77 5.46
C PHE A 24 -8.23 1.65 5.83
N VAL A 25 -6.97 1.99 6.03
CA VAL A 25 -5.96 0.98 6.34
C VAL A 25 -6.26 0.34 7.69
N ASN A 26 -6.65 1.13 8.68
CA ASN A 26 -6.97 0.59 9.99
C ASN A 26 -8.17 -0.34 9.92
N ALA A 27 -9.18 0.01 9.14
CA ALA A 27 -10.35 -0.84 8.99
C ALA A 27 -9.98 -2.17 8.34
N ALA A 28 -9.11 -2.13 7.33
CA ALA A 28 -8.66 -3.35 6.68
C ALA A 28 -7.87 -4.22 7.65
N HIS A 29 -6.97 -3.62 8.42
CA HIS A 29 -6.18 -4.37 9.37
C HIS A 29 -7.05 -4.97 10.46
N HIS A 30 -8.08 -4.23 10.88
CA HIS A 30 -8.98 -4.73 11.88
C HIS A 30 -9.72 -5.97 11.36
N ALA A 31 -9.94 -6.03 10.06
CA ALA A 31 -10.57 -7.18 9.43
C ALA A 31 -9.55 -8.27 9.10
N GLY A 32 -8.28 -8.08 9.45
CA GLY A 32 -7.24 -9.07 9.19
C GLY A 32 -6.70 -9.05 7.77
N LEU A 33 -6.85 -7.93 7.06
CA LEU A 33 -6.43 -7.84 5.66
C LEU A 33 -5.29 -6.88 5.49
N PRO A 34 -4.13 -7.33 4.97
CA PRO A 34 -3.07 -6.42 4.58
C PRO A 34 -3.52 -5.57 3.39
N VAL A 35 -2.97 -4.37 3.27
CA VAL A 35 -3.33 -3.45 2.20
C VAL A 35 -2.15 -3.26 1.26
N HIS A 36 -2.35 -3.56 -0.01
CA HIS A 36 -1.33 -3.38 -1.04
C HIS A 36 -1.88 -2.39 -2.07
N LEU A 37 -1.07 -1.41 -2.44
CA LEU A 37 -1.49 -0.40 -3.39
C LEU A 37 -0.67 -0.45 -4.66
N TRP A 38 -1.28 -0.09 -5.78
CA TRP A 38 -0.65 -0.07 -7.09
C TRP A 38 -1.31 1.04 -7.89
N THR A 39 -0.69 1.68 -8.82
CA THR A 39 0.75 1.72 -9.02
C THR A 39 1.23 3.01 -8.40
N VAL A 40 2.25 2.95 -7.60
CA VAL A 40 2.70 4.13 -6.88
C VAL A 40 4.14 4.40 -7.28
N ASP A 41 4.37 5.50 -8.00
CA ASP A 41 5.69 5.79 -8.53
C ASP A 41 6.33 7.03 -7.93
N ASP A 42 5.60 7.77 -7.12
CA ASP A 42 6.10 9.00 -6.54
C ASP A 42 6.63 8.76 -5.14
N GLU A 43 7.83 9.27 -4.88
CA GLU A 43 8.47 9.04 -3.60
C GLU A 43 7.66 9.59 -2.42
N ALA A 44 7.11 10.79 -2.57
CA ALA A 44 6.32 11.39 -1.49
C ALA A 44 5.07 10.56 -1.21
N GLU A 45 4.47 9.99 -2.25
CA GLU A 45 3.32 9.15 -2.06
C GLU A 45 3.71 7.87 -1.35
N MET A 46 4.87 7.30 -1.68
CA MET A 46 5.34 6.11 -1.01
C MET A 46 5.52 6.38 0.49
N GLU A 47 6.11 7.53 0.82
CA GLU A 47 6.32 7.89 2.21
C GLU A 47 5.00 8.04 2.93
N PHE A 48 4.05 8.72 2.31
CA PHE A 48 2.75 8.92 2.92
C PHE A 48 2.04 7.58 3.16
N LEU A 49 2.07 6.72 2.17
CA LEU A 49 1.36 5.44 2.28
C LEU A 49 1.98 4.55 3.36
N LEU A 50 3.29 4.57 3.46
CA LEU A 50 3.94 3.81 4.51
C LEU A 50 3.62 4.39 5.89
N ASP A 51 3.50 5.72 5.97
CA ASP A 51 3.15 6.36 7.24
C ASP A 51 1.75 5.98 7.70
N ILE A 52 0.83 5.75 6.79
CA ILE A 52 -0.52 5.38 7.18
C ILE A 52 -0.67 3.87 7.36
N GLY A 53 0.40 3.12 7.15
CA GLY A 53 0.40 1.72 7.53
C GLY A 53 0.11 0.71 6.46
N VAL A 54 0.23 1.07 5.17
CA VAL A 54 0.00 0.07 4.13
C VAL A 54 1.08 -1.00 4.22
N ASP A 55 0.75 -2.19 3.78
CA ASP A 55 1.60 -3.34 3.90
C ASP A 55 2.45 -3.62 2.66
N GLY A 56 2.04 -3.10 1.54
CA GLY A 56 2.81 -3.32 0.30
C GLY A 56 2.50 -2.25 -0.73
N ILE A 57 3.50 -1.95 -1.54
CA ILE A 57 3.38 -0.98 -2.61
C ILE A 57 3.93 -1.61 -3.87
N MET A 58 3.16 -1.54 -4.96
CA MET A 58 3.62 -2.00 -6.25
C MET A 58 3.94 -0.79 -7.09
N THR A 59 5.12 -0.78 -7.69
CA THR A 59 5.61 0.39 -8.38
C THR A 59 6.36 -0.03 -9.63
N ASP A 60 6.39 0.87 -10.62
CA ASP A 60 7.23 0.68 -11.79
C ASP A 60 8.61 1.28 -11.54
N ARG A 61 8.84 1.83 -10.35
CA ARG A 61 10.12 2.42 -10.00
C ARG A 61 10.67 1.75 -8.75
N PRO A 62 11.07 0.49 -8.88
CA PRO A 62 11.48 -0.29 -7.70
C PRO A 62 12.70 0.29 -7.00
N ARG A 63 13.55 1.01 -7.75
CA ARG A 63 14.73 1.59 -7.14
C ARG A 63 14.35 2.68 -6.15
N ILE A 64 13.33 3.49 -6.48
CA ILE A 64 12.87 4.52 -5.58
C ILE A 64 12.26 3.90 -4.34
N LEU A 65 11.44 2.88 -4.53
CA LEU A 65 10.82 2.22 -3.40
C LEU A 65 11.87 1.59 -2.50
N LYS A 66 12.89 0.99 -3.08
CA LYS A 66 13.95 0.40 -2.28
C LYS A 66 14.64 1.47 -1.44
N GLN A 67 14.92 2.63 -2.02
CA GLN A 67 15.55 3.71 -1.28
C GLN A 67 14.70 4.18 -0.13
N VAL A 68 13.40 4.30 -0.35
CA VAL A 68 12.47 4.72 0.70
C VAL A 68 12.46 3.70 1.82
N LEU A 69 12.40 2.43 1.49
CA LEU A 69 12.33 1.37 2.49
C LEU A 69 13.64 1.27 3.26
N GLU A 70 14.78 1.43 2.58
CA GLU A 70 16.06 1.39 3.26
C GLU A 70 16.19 2.54 4.25
N ALA A 71 15.75 3.72 3.86
CA ALA A 71 15.82 4.88 4.75
C ALA A 71 14.95 4.70 5.99
N ARG A 72 13.92 3.89 5.88
CA ARG A 72 13.02 3.64 6.99
C ARG A 72 13.40 2.38 7.77
N GLY A 73 14.45 1.72 7.38
CA GLY A 73 14.88 0.50 8.06
C GLY A 73 14.00 -0.71 7.76
N LEU A 74 13.27 -0.66 6.65
CA LEU A 74 12.34 -1.73 6.31
C LEU A 74 12.83 -2.65 5.23
N TRP A 75 13.99 -2.41 4.70
CA TRP A 75 14.49 -3.23 3.60
C TRP A 75 15.54 -4.21 4.08
#